data_8828664976732582c26dfd6ad14d9084
#
_entry.id   8828664976732582c26dfd6ad14d9084
#
_cell.length_a   1.000
_cell.length_b   1.000
_cell.length_c   1.000
_cell.angle_alpha   90.00
_cell.angle_beta   90.00
_cell.angle_gamma   90.00
#
_symmetry.space_group_name_H-M   'P 1'
#
loop_
_entity.id
_entity.type
_entity.pdbx_description
1 polymer ?
#
loop_
_entity_poly.entity_id
_entity_poly.type
_entity_poly.pdbx_seq_one_letter_code
_entity_poly.pdbx_strand_id
1 'polypeptide(L)'
;MKKYICNPLWLLLLFVAFISSCDKEEIVFDHELPQFELRSDAILLEVIMPQGTGADEIIYIAGDFNGGQDAAFGDLKWQMEKAANNDVKWGIYLYPEDFVNGKTLADGFYFVSKTQGIERTLQNGDALHQISAKVGTRTDITAVSYTHLTLPT
;
A
#
# COMPACT_ATOMS: atom_id res chain seq x y z
N MET A 1 -3.70 77.47 -21.93
CA MET A 1 -2.90 76.37 -21.38
C MET A 1 -3.65 75.75 -20.24
N LYS A 2 -4.24 74.55 -20.45
CA LYS A 2 -4.94 73.81 -19.38
C LYS A 2 -3.95 72.87 -18.72
N LYS A 3 -3.63 73.13 -17.44
CA LYS A 3 -2.80 72.27 -16.60
C LYS A 3 -3.65 71.07 -16.16
N TYR A 4 -3.35 69.89 -16.63
CA TYR A 4 -3.92 68.64 -16.12
C TYR A 4 -3.19 68.31 -14.81
N ILE A 5 -3.85 68.51 -13.71
CA ILE A 5 -3.38 68.05 -12.39
C ILE A 5 -3.65 66.54 -12.34
N CYS A 6 -2.63 65.77 -12.57
CA CYS A 6 -2.68 64.31 -12.38
C CYS A 6 -2.82 64.05 -10.88
N ASN A 7 -3.97 63.60 -10.44
CA ASN A 7 -4.26 63.35 -9.04
C ASN A 7 -3.56 62.05 -8.64
N PRO A 8 -2.54 62.09 -7.76
CA PRO A 8 -1.76 60.91 -7.37
C PRO A 8 -2.61 59.81 -6.68
N LEU A 9 -3.82 60.21 -6.24
CA LEU A 9 -4.75 59.29 -5.59
C LEU A 9 -5.29 58.22 -6.56
N TRP A 10 -5.39 58.51 -7.85
CA TRP A 10 -5.86 57.54 -8.86
C TRP A 10 -4.78 56.49 -9.20
N LEU A 11 -3.53 56.87 -9.12
CA LEU A 11 -2.41 55.94 -9.31
C LEU A 11 -2.27 54.97 -8.15
N LEU A 12 -2.62 55.39 -6.94
CA LEU A 12 -2.63 54.54 -5.75
C LEU A 12 -3.76 53.48 -5.79
N LEU A 13 -4.93 53.87 -6.34
CA LEU A 13 -6.08 52.96 -6.50
C LEU A 13 -5.84 51.87 -7.54
N LEU A 14 -5.07 52.18 -8.59
CA LEU A 14 -4.67 51.17 -9.58
C LEU A 14 -3.64 50.17 -9.05
N PHE A 15 -2.79 50.57 -8.09
CA PHE A 15 -1.79 49.67 -7.51
C PHE A 15 -2.37 48.65 -6.53
N VAL A 16 -3.49 49.01 -5.86
CA VAL A 16 -4.16 48.11 -4.91
C VAL A 16 -4.93 47.01 -5.64
N ALA A 17 -5.34 47.22 -6.89
CA ALA A 17 -6.07 46.22 -7.69
C ALA A 17 -5.18 45.04 -8.18
N PHE A 18 -3.86 45.20 -8.17
CA PHE A 18 -2.93 44.16 -8.64
C PHE A 18 -2.44 43.19 -7.57
N ILE A 19 -2.68 43.45 -6.30
CA ILE A 19 -2.25 42.56 -5.20
C ILE A 19 -3.34 41.65 -4.70
N SER A 20 -4.53 41.63 -5.34
CA SER A 20 -5.65 40.81 -4.93
C SER A 20 -5.82 39.53 -5.78
N SER A 21 -4.86 39.21 -6.65
CA SER A 21 -4.87 37.97 -7.41
C SER A 21 -3.74 37.05 -6.96
N CYS A 22 -3.68 36.78 -5.65
CA CYS A 22 -3.06 35.57 -5.17
C CYS A 22 -4.19 34.58 -4.98
N ASP A 23 -4.66 34.00 -6.09
CA ASP A 23 -5.34 32.73 -6.02
C ASP A 23 -4.35 31.78 -5.34
N LYS A 24 -4.62 31.49 -4.08
CA LYS A 24 -4.09 30.29 -3.47
C LYS A 24 -4.67 29.15 -4.30
N GLU A 25 -3.91 28.68 -5.28
CA GLU A 25 -4.10 27.33 -5.73
C GLU A 25 -3.95 26.48 -4.47
N GLU A 26 -5.07 26.14 -3.88
CA GLU A 26 -5.15 25.05 -2.95
C GLU A 26 -4.60 23.88 -3.74
N ILE A 27 -3.35 23.52 -3.46
CA ILE A 27 -2.81 22.25 -3.93
C ILE A 27 -3.71 21.23 -3.26
N VAL A 28 -4.78 20.87 -3.93
CA VAL A 28 -5.54 19.67 -3.62
C VAL A 28 -4.51 18.57 -3.81
N PHE A 29 -3.94 18.12 -2.70
CA PHE A 29 -3.26 16.84 -2.68
C PHE A 29 -4.33 15.86 -3.13
N ASP A 30 -4.27 15.50 -4.39
CA ASP A 30 -5.06 14.44 -4.95
C ASP A 30 -4.82 13.27 -4.00
N HIS A 31 -5.84 12.93 -3.24
CA HIS A 31 -5.79 11.76 -2.37
C HIS A 31 -5.47 10.63 -3.34
N GLU A 32 -4.26 10.10 -3.25
CA GLU A 32 -3.84 8.98 -4.08
C GLU A 32 -5.00 7.99 -4.08
N LEU A 33 -5.61 7.85 -5.25
CA LEU A 33 -6.69 6.90 -5.43
C LEU A 33 -6.22 5.57 -4.85
N PRO A 34 -7.04 4.90 -4.04
CA PRO A 34 -6.64 3.62 -3.48
C PRO A 34 -6.24 2.74 -4.66
N GLN A 35 -5.01 2.29 -4.63
CA GLN A 35 -4.40 1.55 -5.73
C GLN A 35 -5.15 0.26 -6.05
N PHE A 36 -5.78 -0.33 -5.02
CA PHE A 36 -6.64 -1.49 -5.14
C PHE A 36 -8.06 -1.07 -4.83
N GLU A 37 -8.97 -1.30 -5.76
CA GLU A 37 -10.40 -1.06 -5.56
C GLU A 37 -11.00 -2.12 -4.64
N LEU A 38 -11.87 -1.71 -3.73
CA LEU A 38 -12.58 -2.64 -2.86
C LEU A 38 -13.60 -3.44 -3.67
N ARG A 39 -13.52 -4.76 -3.61
CA ARG A 39 -14.46 -5.68 -4.24
C ARG A 39 -15.41 -6.27 -3.21
N SER A 40 -16.68 -6.38 -3.55
CA SER A 40 -17.70 -6.92 -2.63
C SER A 40 -17.64 -8.44 -2.45
N ASP A 41 -16.94 -9.16 -3.32
CA ASP A 41 -16.80 -10.62 -3.36
C ASP A 41 -15.46 -11.13 -2.85
N ALA A 42 -14.55 -10.25 -2.48
CA ALA A 42 -13.20 -10.59 -2.05
C ALA A 42 -12.82 -9.91 -0.72
N ILE A 43 -11.82 -10.46 -0.06
CA ILE A 43 -11.07 -9.81 1.02
C ILE A 43 -9.89 -9.12 0.35
N LEU A 44 -9.77 -7.80 0.50
CA LEU A 44 -8.60 -7.07 0.06
C LEU A 44 -7.59 -6.98 1.21
N LEU A 45 -6.43 -7.57 1.01
CA LEU A 45 -5.30 -7.45 1.92
C LEU A 45 -4.25 -6.54 1.29
N GLU A 46 -4.01 -5.39 1.90
CA GLU A 46 -2.94 -4.46 1.53
C GLU A 46 -1.78 -4.59 2.51
N VAL A 47 -0.57 -4.68 1.99
CA VAL A 47 0.62 -4.98 2.79
C VAL A 47 1.72 -3.97 2.49
N ILE A 48 2.28 -3.41 3.53
CA ILE A 48 3.51 -2.63 3.44
C ILE A 48 4.69 -3.59 3.61
N MET A 49 5.42 -3.78 2.53
CA MET A 49 6.61 -4.64 2.53
C MET A 49 7.82 -3.91 3.11
N PRO A 50 8.80 -4.65 3.64
CA PRO A 50 10.04 -4.08 4.14
C PRO A 50 10.77 -3.26 3.08
N GLN A 51 11.44 -2.20 3.51
CA GLN A 51 12.34 -1.46 2.64
C GLN A 51 13.44 -2.38 2.10
N GLY A 52 13.67 -2.31 0.79
CA GLY A 52 14.64 -3.19 0.13
C GLY A 52 14.04 -4.45 -0.50
N THR A 53 12.72 -4.65 -0.38
CA THR A 53 12.02 -5.62 -1.22
C THR A 53 12.19 -5.23 -2.68
N GLY A 54 12.79 -6.09 -3.49
CA GLY A 54 13.11 -5.80 -4.88
C GLY A 54 11.86 -5.51 -5.71
N ALA A 55 12.02 -4.62 -6.70
CA ALA A 55 10.91 -4.27 -7.59
C ALA A 55 10.36 -5.48 -8.36
N ASP A 56 11.24 -6.41 -8.70
CA ASP A 56 10.93 -7.62 -9.47
C ASP A 56 10.70 -8.85 -8.57
N GLU A 57 10.57 -8.64 -7.27
CA GLU A 57 10.33 -9.73 -6.33
C GLU A 57 8.93 -10.31 -6.54
N ILE A 58 8.83 -11.63 -6.49
CA ILE A 58 7.55 -12.34 -6.56
C ILE A 58 7.22 -12.84 -5.16
N ILE A 59 6.15 -12.29 -4.61
CA ILE A 59 5.73 -12.55 -3.24
C ILE A 59 4.39 -13.28 -3.25
N TYR A 60 4.28 -14.28 -2.39
CA TYR A 60 3.06 -15.05 -2.18
C TYR A 60 2.62 -14.95 -0.73
N ILE A 61 1.31 -15.04 -0.51
CA ILE A 61 0.76 -15.30 0.82
C ILE A 61 0.64 -16.81 1.04
N ALA A 62 1.04 -17.29 2.21
CA ALA A 62 0.99 -18.70 2.55
C ALA A 62 0.46 -18.91 3.97
N GLY A 63 -0.27 -19.97 4.17
CA GLY A 63 -0.82 -20.37 5.46
C GLY A 63 -1.61 -21.66 5.34
N ASP A 64 -2.17 -22.15 6.45
CA ASP A 64 -2.96 -23.37 6.43
C ASP A 64 -4.21 -23.27 5.54
N PHE A 65 -4.71 -22.03 5.34
CA PHE A 65 -5.88 -21.75 4.52
C PHE A 65 -5.67 -22.04 3.02
N ASN A 66 -4.43 -22.10 2.54
CA ASN A 66 -4.10 -22.40 1.15
C ASN A 66 -3.12 -23.58 0.98
N GLY A 67 -2.92 -24.36 2.03
CA GLY A 67 -2.03 -25.54 1.99
C GLY A 67 -0.56 -25.24 2.21
N GLY A 68 -0.24 -24.00 2.63
CA GLY A 68 1.12 -23.59 2.99
C GLY A 68 1.97 -23.15 1.81
N GLN A 69 3.26 -22.98 2.06
CA GLN A 69 4.22 -22.40 1.12
C GLN A 69 4.30 -23.19 -0.20
N ASP A 70 4.39 -24.52 -0.13
CA ASP A 70 4.59 -25.34 -1.32
C ASP A 70 3.38 -25.29 -2.26
N ALA A 71 2.18 -25.17 -1.70
CA ALA A 71 0.96 -25.02 -2.46
C ALA A 71 0.77 -23.59 -3.01
N ALA A 72 1.29 -22.59 -2.31
CA ALA A 72 1.20 -21.19 -2.73
C ALA A 72 2.13 -20.87 -3.91
N PHE A 73 3.32 -21.47 -3.95
CA PHE A 73 4.29 -21.18 -4.98
C PHE A 73 3.83 -21.58 -6.38
N GLY A 74 3.78 -20.59 -7.26
CA GLY A 74 3.40 -20.76 -8.67
C GLY A 74 1.91 -20.69 -8.92
N ASP A 75 1.07 -20.62 -7.90
CA ASP A 75 -0.36 -20.37 -8.05
C ASP A 75 -0.62 -18.86 -7.98
N LEU A 76 -1.07 -18.29 -9.10
CA LEU A 76 -1.34 -16.85 -9.24
C LEU A 76 -2.43 -16.34 -8.27
N LYS A 77 -3.28 -17.22 -7.76
CA LYS A 77 -4.30 -16.85 -6.76
C LYS A 77 -3.69 -16.33 -5.47
N TRP A 78 -2.48 -16.78 -5.14
CA TRP A 78 -1.79 -16.46 -3.90
C TRP A 78 -0.64 -15.48 -4.11
N GLN A 79 -0.40 -15.07 -5.35
CA GLN A 79 0.62 -14.09 -5.69
C GLN A 79 0.12 -12.67 -5.41
N MET A 80 0.94 -11.91 -4.72
CA MET A 80 0.65 -10.51 -4.46
C MET A 80 0.99 -9.62 -5.66
N GLU A 81 0.22 -8.58 -5.84
CA GLU A 81 0.45 -7.55 -6.84
C GLU A 81 1.10 -6.34 -6.18
N LYS A 82 2.13 -5.80 -6.82
CA LYS A 82 2.77 -4.57 -6.38
C LYS A 82 1.94 -3.37 -6.81
N ALA A 83 1.84 -2.40 -5.92
CA ALA A 83 1.21 -1.13 -6.18
C ALA A 83 1.95 -0.33 -7.26
N ALA A 84 1.24 0.25 -8.30
CA ALA A 84 1.90 0.98 -9.39
C ALA A 84 2.58 2.27 -8.92
N ASN A 85 2.03 2.91 -7.89
CA ASN A 85 2.46 4.22 -7.42
C ASN A 85 3.20 4.19 -6.07
N ASN A 86 3.45 3.01 -5.51
CA ASN A 86 4.09 2.87 -4.21
C ASN A 86 4.98 1.62 -4.16
N ASP A 87 6.27 1.84 -4.07
CA ASP A 87 7.27 0.77 -4.16
C ASP A 87 7.25 -0.23 -3.01
N VAL A 88 6.65 0.12 -1.89
CA VAL A 88 6.57 -0.75 -0.71
C VAL A 88 5.17 -1.31 -0.46
N LYS A 89 4.16 -0.85 -1.21
CA LYS A 89 2.78 -1.29 -1.03
C LYS A 89 2.44 -2.41 -2.01
N TRP A 90 1.89 -3.48 -1.47
CA TRP A 90 1.46 -4.66 -2.21
C TRP A 90 0.02 -5.01 -1.81
N GLY A 91 -0.70 -5.70 -2.69
CA GLY A 91 -2.08 -6.08 -2.41
C GLY A 91 -2.41 -7.45 -3.00
N ILE A 92 -3.43 -8.07 -2.44
CA ILE A 92 -4.00 -9.31 -2.96
C ILE A 92 -5.49 -9.36 -2.67
N TYR A 93 -6.26 -9.88 -3.62
CA TYR A 93 -7.65 -10.24 -3.44
C TYR A 93 -7.75 -11.71 -3.08
N LEU A 94 -8.33 -12.01 -1.94
CA LEU A 94 -8.51 -13.36 -1.44
C LEU A 94 -9.99 -13.73 -1.46
N TYR A 95 -10.29 -14.85 -2.05
CA TYR A 95 -11.66 -15.37 -2.18
C TYR A 95 -11.84 -16.56 -1.22
N PRO A 96 -12.76 -16.50 -0.25
CA PRO A 96 -12.95 -17.56 0.73
C PRO A 96 -13.29 -18.93 0.14
N GLU A 97 -13.87 -18.98 -1.06
CA GLU A 97 -14.14 -20.23 -1.78
C GLU A 97 -12.87 -20.96 -2.23
N ASP A 98 -11.74 -20.26 -2.32
CA ASP A 98 -10.45 -20.85 -2.64
C ASP A 98 -9.74 -21.42 -1.39
N PHE A 99 -10.25 -21.11 -0.20
CA PHE A 99 -9.64 -21.58 1.05
C PHE A 99 -9.87 -23.08 1.23
N VAL A 100 -8.85 -23.75 1.75
CA VAL A 100 -8.88 -25.20 1.96
C VAL A 100 -8.97 -25.57 3.43
N ASN A 101 -9.34 -26.80 3.71
CA ASN A 101 -9.37 -27.39 5.05
C ASN A 101 -10.23 -26.65 6.09
N GLY A 102 -11.16 -25.79 5.65
CA GLY A 102 -11.98 -24.97 6.55
C GLY A 102 -11.15 -23.94 7.34
N LYS A 103 -9.93 -23.65 6.90
CA LYS A 103 -9.04 -22.68 7.48
C LYS A 103 -9.27 -21.29 6.89
N THR A 104 -8.86 -20.27 7.62
CA THR A 104 -9.02 -18.84 7.27
C THR A 104 -7.75 -18.07 7.60
N LEU A 105 -7.74 -16.79 7.31
CA LEU A 105 -6.63 -15.90 7.69
C LEU A 105 -6.47 -15.76 9.23
N ALA A 106 -7.50 -16.10 9.99
CA ALA A 106 -7.42 -16.08 11.45
C ALA A 106 -6.62 -17.27 12.02
N ASP A 107 -6.44 -18.33 11.23
CA ASP A 107 -5.63 -19.49 11.62
C ASP A 107 -4.12 -19.22 11.47
N GLY A 108 -3.77 -18.17 10.75
CA GLY A 108 -2.39 -17.72 10.59
C GLY A 108 -1.89 -17.76 9.15
N PHE A 109 -1.11 -16.74 8.79
CA PHE A 109 -0.46 -16.64 7.48
C PHE A 109 0.83 -15.84 7.56
N TYR A 110 1.62 -15.92 6.53
CA TYR A 110 2.90 -15.23 6.37
C TYR A 110 3.16 -14.96 4.88
N PHE A 111 4.15 -14.12 4.61
CA PHE A 111 4.57 -13.84 3.24
C PHE A 111 5.83 -14.62 2.90
N VAL A 112 5.91 -15.09 1.67
CA VAL A 112 7.07 -15.81 1.17
C VAL A 112 7.51 -15.21 -0.16
N SER A 113 8.81 -14.96 -0.25
CA SER A 113 9.47 -14.58 -1.48
C SER A 113 10.27 -15.76 -1.99
N LYS A 114 10.23 -15.97 -3.30
CA LYS A 114 10.98 -17.06 -3.92
C LYS A 114 12.50 -16.88 -3.80
N THR A 115 12.96 -15.63 -3.73
CA THR A 115 14.39 -15.29 -3.67
C THR A 115 14.87 -14.99 -2.26
N GLN A 116 14.02 -14.38 -1.42
CA GLN A 116 14.38 -13.94 -0.06
C GLN A 116 13.94 -14.91 1.04
N GLY A 117 13.11 -15.89 0.70
CA GLY A 117 12.61 -16.88 1.64
C GLY A 117 11.37 -16.45 2.40
N ILE A 118 11.16 -17.01 3.57
CA ILE A 118 9.99 -16.82 4.40
C ILE A 118 10.13 -15.54 5.22
N GLU A 119 9.06 -14.75 5.31
CA GLU A 119 8.95 -13.68 6.28
C GLU A 119 9.19 -14.23 7.69
N ARG A 120 10.12 -13.61 8.40
CA ARG A 120 10.33 -13.92 9.81
C ARG A 120 9.83 -12.77 10.66
N THR A 121 8.73 -12.99 11.31
CA THR A 121 8.23 -12.08 12.32
C THR A 121 9.04 -12.26 13.59
N LEU A 122 9.80 -11.23 13.99
CA LEU A 122 10.40 -11.04 15.33
C LEU A 122 11.06 -12.27 15.99
N GLN A 123 12.18 -12.03 16.57
CA GLN A 123 13.09 -12.81 17.44
C GLN A 123 12.75 -14.24 17.90
N ASN A 124 11.50 -14.70 17.81
CA ASN A 124 11.04 -15.99 18.29
C ASN A 124 10.45 -16.92 17.22
N GLY A 125 10.53 -16.55 15.95
CA GLY A 125 10.37 -17.52 14.86
C GLY A 125 8.95 -17.86 14.42
N ASP A 126 7.89 -17.56 15.17
CA ASP A 126 6.56 -18.15 14.94
C ASP A 126 5.38 -17.15 14.89
N ALA A 127 5.64 -15.86 14.75
CA ALA A 127 4.53 -14.91 14.68
C ALA A 127 3.92 -14.88 13.27
N LEU A 128 2.97 -15.76 13.03
CA LEU A 128 2.08 -15.67 11.91
C LEU A 128 1.18 -14.44 12.06
N HIS A 129 0.91 -13.75 10.95
CA HIS A 129 -0.18 -12.80 10.94
C HIS A 129 -1.49 -13.52 11.19
N GLN A 130 -2.38 -12.95 11.97
CA GLN A 130 -3.70 -13.49 12.23
C GLN A 130 -4.71 -12.36 12.13
N ILE A 131 -5.65 -12.48 11.21
CA ILE A 131 -6.69 -11.48 11.03
C ILE A 131 -8.06 -12.13 10.86
N SER A 132 -9.06 -11.51 11.44
CA SER A 132 -10.44 -11.85 11.18
C SER A 132 -10.97 -10.91 10.10
N ALA A 133 -10.79 -11.29 8.83
CA ALA A 133 -11.21 -10.51 7.69
C ALA A 133 -12.56 -10.98 7.15
N LYS A 134 -13.31 -10.06 6.56
CA LYS A 134 -14.60 -10.32 5.93
C LYS A 134 -14.56 -9.96 4.46
N VAL A 135 -15.33 -10.69 3.66
CA VAL A 135 -15.57 -10.34 2.27
C VAL A 135 -16.12 -8.92 2.16
N GLY A 136 -15.67 -8.17 1.17
CA GLY A 136 -16.03 -6.78 0.99
C GLY A 136 -15.31 -5.80 1.94
N THR A 137 -14.24 -6.25 2.62
CA THR A 137 -13.44 -5.38 3.48
C THR A 137 -11.98 -5.30 3.04
N ARG A 138 -11.35 -4.20 3.41
CA ARG A 138 -9.90 -3.97 3.28
C ARG A 138 -9.24 -4.19 4.64
N THR A 139 -8.09 -4.80 4.63
CA THR A 139 -7.24 -4.93 5.81
C THR A 139 -5.82 -4.54 5.46
N ASP A 140 -5.23 -3.65 6.24
CA ASP A 140 -3.86 -3.18 6.08
C ASP A 140 -2.93 -3.91 7.04
N ILE A 141 -1.79 -4.37 6.54
CA ILE A 141 -0.77 -5.09 7.32
C ILE A 141 0.61 -4.50 7.01
N THR A 142 1.50 -4.56 8.00
CA THR A 142 2.91 -4.30 7.78
C THR A 142 3.67 -5.63 7.87
N ALA A 143 4.29 -6.04 6.77
CA ALA A 143 5.14 -7.21 6.76
C ALA A 143 6.47 -6.94 7.50
N VAL A 144 7.01 -7.97 8.10
CA VAL A 144 8.27 -7.88 8.84
C VAL A 144 9.43 -8.17 7.90
N SER A 145 10.58 -7.56 8.20
CA SER A 145 11.79 -7.70 7.40
C SER A 145 12.18 -9.18 7.26
N TYR A 146 12.39 -9.61 6.01
CA TYR A 146 13.08 -10.88 5.76
C TYR A 146 14.46 -10.80 6.41
N THR A 147 14.71 -11.63 7.41
CA THR A 147 16.00 -11.59 8.10
C THR A 147 17.07 -12.01 7.14
N HIS A 148 17.99 -11.11 6.86
CA HIS A 148 19.32 -11.51 6.45
C HIS A 148 19.91 -12.40 7.54
N LEU A 149 20.06 -13.68 7.24
CA LEU A 149 20.97 -14.53 7.97
C LEU A 149 22.36 -13.97 7.71
N THR A 150 22.83 -13.07 8.58
CA THR A 150 24.26 -12.91 8.75
C THR A 150 24.74 -14.21 9.35
N LEU A 151 25.31 -15.07 8.52
CA LEU A 151 26.07 -16.19 8.99
C LEU A 151 27.16 -15.62 9.92
N PRO A 152 27.31 -16.13 11.14
CA PRO A 152 28.44 -15.77 11.95
C PRO A 152 29.69 -16.21 11.19
N THR A 153 30.58 -15.26 10.94
CA THR A 153 31.94 -15.47 10.45
C THR A 153 32.78 -16.10 11.52
#